data_781d0ae96561664b4fe3999f272db844
#
_entry.id   781d0ae96561664b4fe3999f272db844
#
_cell.length_a   1.000
_cell.length_b   1.000
_cell.length_c   1.000
_cell.angle_alpha   90.00
_cell.angle_beta   90.00
_cell.angle_gamma   90.00
#
_symmetry.space_group_name_H-M   'P 1'
#
loop_
_entity.id
_entity.type
_entity.pdbx_description
1 polymer ?
#
loop_
_entity_poly.entity_id
_entity_poly.type
_entity_poly.pdbx_seq_one_letter_code
_entity_poly.pdbx_strand_id
1 'polypeptide(L)'
;MRVEDEEIKAITENTEEPDFGNTILALEHSGKLLDKVTTVFFNLMSAETNDELDAIAEKLMPELTEHSNNISLNPVLFEKVKKVYEKKDCLELTAEENRLLEKTYDGFIRNGANLNDDDKETFRKLSAELSTLTLKFSQNHLKETNKFELHITDRNNLEGLPESAVESAEHTAKGKDKEGWVFTLQAPSYVPFMKYSNRRELREQMYMAYNTQCTHNDEWNNIDIVKQLVNKRMEIAQLLGFETYADYVLKKRMAENSENVYRLLNDLLEAYSPTAHKEIEEIEQLAKETEGDGFTLMPWDFSFYAEKLKSRKYSLDEEALRPYFELEKVKEGVFGLATRLYGITFRENKDIPVYHPDVKAFEVFDADGSFLAVLYTDFHPREGKRSGAWMTSYKEQWIEDDGTNSRPHVSVTMNFTKPTADKPALLTFSEVNTFLHEFGHALHGMFANTRFQCMSGTNVDWDFVELPSQIMENFAVEKEFLNTFARHYITGEAIPESLIKSCLLYTSDAADE
;
A
#
# COMPACT_ATOMS: atom_id res chain seq x y z
N MET A 1 -17.95 19.42 -2.60
CA MET A 1 -18.99 19.52 -3.66
C MET A 1 -19.51 20.95 -3.82
N ARG A 2 -20.43 21.51 -2.98
CA ARG A 2 -21.05 22.84 -3.25
C ARG A 2 -20.06 23.97 -3.55
N VAL A 3 -18.94 24.07 -2.82
CA VAL A 3 -17.91 25.09 -3.08
C VAL A 3 -17.27 24.87 -4.44
N GLU A 4 -16.90 23.65 -4.74
CA GLU A 4 -16.31 23.27 -6.03
C GLU A 4 -17.31 23.45 -7.19
N ASP A 5 -18.61 23.19 -6.99
CA ASP A 5 -19.63 23.48 -8.00
C ASP A 5 -19.67 24.99 -8.35
N GLU A 6 -19.51 25.88 -7.35
CA GLU A 6 -19.42 27.33 -7.56
C GLU A 6 -18.12 27.71 -8.31
N GLU A 7 -16.99 27.05 -7.99
CA GLU A 7 -15.69 27.23 -8.68
C GLU A 7 -15.78 26.78 -10.15
N ILE A 8 -16.31 25.58 -10.40
CA ILE A 8 -16.52 25.05 -11.76
C ILE A 8 -17.50 25.93 -12.55
N LYS A 9 -18.55 26.41 -11.91
CA LYS A 9 -19.50 27.36 -12.51
C LYS A 9 -18.81 28.65 -12.92
N ALA A 10 -17.96 29.21 -12.10
CA ALA A 10 -17.17 30.40 -12.44
C ALA A 10 -16.31 30.20 -13.69
N ILE A 11 -15.69 29.03 -13.85
CA ILE A 11 -14.92 28.68 -15.06
C ILE A 11 -15.84 28.56 -16.27
N THR A 12 -16.97 27.86 -16.15
CA THR A 12 -17.88 27.59 -17.29
C THR A 12 -18.62 28.84 -17.76
N GLU A 13 -18.99 29.74 -16.85
CA GLU A 13 -19.70 30.98 -17.14
C GLU A 13 -18.77 32.16 -17.53
N ASN A 14 -17.43 31.98 -17.38
CA ASN A 14 -16.48 32.99 -17.85
C ASN A 14 -16.60 33.17 -19.37
N THR A 15 -16.84 34.37 -19.82
CA THR A 15 -17.03 34.73 -21.25
C THR A 15 -15.75 35.13 -21.96
N GLU A 16 -14.64 35.23 -21.24
CA GLU A 16 -13.33 35.48 -21.83
C GLU A 16 -12.86 34.28 -22.67
N GLU A 17 -11.97 34.56 -23.63
CA GLU A 17 -11.36 33.49 -24.41
C GLU A 17 -10.62 32.52 -23.47
N PRO A 18 -10.84 31.21 -23.58
CA PRO A 18 -10.16 30.23 -22.75
C PRO A 18 -8.64 30.26 -22.94
N ASP A 19 -7.92 30.38 -21.83
CA ASP A 19 -6.47 30.33 -21.74
C ASP A 19 -6.00 29.39 -20.62
N PHE A 20 -4.68 29.26 -20.47
CA PHE A 20 -4.10 28.41 -19.42
C PHE A 20 -4.51 28.86 -18.01
N GLY A 21 -4.51 30.17 -17.75
CA GLY A 21 -4.81 30.73 -16.43
C GLY A 21 -6.28 30.57 -16.03
N ASN A 22 -7.19 31.07 -16.91
CA ASN A 22 -8.62 31.10 -16.61
C ASN A 22 -9.35 29.76 -16.77
N THR A 23 -8.67 28.73 -17.30
CA THR A 23 -9.26 27.41 -17.54
C THR A 23 -8.46 26.30 -16.87
N ILE A 24 -7.20 26.07 -17.24
CA ILE A 24 -6.40 24.92 -16.76
C ILE A 24 -5.96 25.13 -15.31
N LEU A 25 -5.37 26.28 -15.01
CA LEU A 25 -4.92 26.62 -13.67
C LEU A 25 -6.11 26.80 -12.71
N ALA A 26 -7.21 27.39 -13.20
CA ALA A 26 -8.43 27.52 -12.42
C ALA A 26 -9.03 26.14 -12.05
N LEU A 27 -8.95 25.14 -12.94
CA LEU A 27 -9.33 23.75 -12.65
C LEU A 27 -8.41 23.09 -11.62
N GLU A 28 -7.10 23.27 -11.76
CA GLU A 28 -6.12 22.71 -10.78
C GLU A 28 -6.33 23.28 -9.37
N HIS A 29 -6.82 24.52 -9.28
CA HIS A 29 -7.12 25.17 -8.01
C HIS A 29 -8.53 24.89 -7.47
N SER A 30 -9.43 24.31 -8.30
CA SER A 30 -10.78 23.96 -7.87
C SER A 30 -10.79 22.73 -6.99
N GLY A 31 -11.81 22.58 -6.14
CA GLY A 31 -12.03 21.38 -5.32
C GLY A 31 -11.08 21.20 -4.13
N LYS A 32 -10.10 22.06 -3.90
CA LYS A 32 -9.09 21.90 -2.81
C LYS A 32 -9.72 21.64 -1.43
N LEU A 33 -10.87 22.22 -1.11
CA LEU A 33 -11.56 21.97 0.16
C LEU A 33 -12.17 20.57 0.20
N LEU A 34 -12.77 20.13 -0.89
CA LEU A 34 -13.32 18.76 -0.99
C LEU A 34 -12.20 17.74 -0.92
N ASP A 35 -11.13 17.93 -1.70
CA ASP A 35 -9.95 17.08 -1.69
C ASP A 35 -9.36 16.93 -0.28
N LYS A 36 -9.14 18.04 0.42
CA LYS A 36 -8.63 18.01 1.80
C LYS A 36 -9.49 17.16 2.74
N VAL A 37 -10.80 17.25 2.64
CA VAL A 37 -11.74 16.52 3.52
C VAL A 37 -11.79 15.05 3.13
N THR A 38 -11.91 14.75 1.85
CA THR A 38 -12.01 13.37 1.36
C THR A 38 -10.70 12.61 1.52
N THR A 39 -9.56 13.24 1.30
CA THR A 39 -8.23 12.63 1.54
C THR A 39 -8.08 12.20 2.99
N VAL A 40 -8.40 13.06 3.96
CA VAL A 40 -8.35 12.68 5.37
C VAL A 40 -9.34 11.57 5.68
N PHE A 41 -10.58 11.67 5.19
CA PHE A 41 -11.62 10.68 5.44
C PHE A 41 -11.25 9.28 4.93
N PHE A 42 -10.83 9.15 3.67
CA PHE A 42 -10.50 7.84 3.08
C PHE A 42 -9.19 7.26 3.61
N ASN A 43 -8.23 8.10 4.00
CA ASN A 43 -7.03 7.64 4.70
C ASN A 43 -7.39 7.07 6.08
N LEU A 44 -8.28 7.71 6.82
CA LEU A 44 -8.79 7.18 8.10
C LEU A 44 -9.58 5.89 7.90
N MET A 45 -10.38 5.77 6.85
CA MET A 45 -11.06 4.51 6.51
C MET A 45 -10.09 3.34 6.26
N SER A 46 -8.90 3.60 5.77
CA SER A 46 -7.88 2.57 5.58
C SER A 46 -7.12 2.24 6.87
N ALA A 47 -6.89 3.23 7.72
CA ALA A 47 -6.02 3.13 8.88
C ALA A 47 -6.77 2.95 10.22
N GLU A 48 -8.01 3.40 10.35
CA GLU A 48 -8.79 3.43 11.60
C GLU A 48 -10.29 3.45 11.33
N THR A 49 -10.80 2.50 10.52
CA THR A 49 -12.24 2.45 10.23
C THR A 49 -13.07 1.89 11.38
N ASN A 50 -14.36 2.15 11.33
CA ASN A 50 -15.40 1.60 12.18
C ASN A 50 -16.73 1.57 11.43
N ASP A 51 -17.76 0.95 12.01
CA ASP A 51 -19.09 0.82 11.37
C ASP A 51 -19.73 2.17 11.02
N GLU A 52 -19.46 3.24 11.77
CA GLU A 52 -19.98 4.59 11.50
C GLU A 52 -19.30 5.20 10.28
N LEU A 53 -17.97 5.12 10.18
CA LEU A 53 -17.22 5.59 9.01
C LEU A 53 -17.58 4.79 7.76
N ASP A 54 -17.73 3.47 7.88
CA ASP A 54 -18.18 2.59 6.79
C ASP A 54 -19.56 3.01 6.26
N ALA A 55 -20.52 3.26 7.15
CA ALA A 55 -21.86 3.70 6.78
C ALA A 55 -21.88 5.09 6.13
N ILE A 56 -20.98 5.99 6.55
CA ILE A 56 -20.79 7.30 5.91
C ILE A 56 -20.21 7.13 4.51
N ALA A 57 -19.20 6.27 4.33
CA ALA A 57 -18.58 6.02 3.05
C ALA A 57 -19.56 5.44 2.03
N GLU A 58 -20.42 4.50 2.44
CA GLU A 58 -21.46 3.93 1.57
C GLU A 58 -22.42 4.97 0.99
N LYS A 59 -22.72 6.01 1.76
CA LYS A 59 -23.55 7.13 1.30
C LYS A 59 -22.78 8.14 0.47
N LEU A 60 -21.54 8.42 0.86
CA LEU A 60 -20.72 9.48 0.27
C LEU A 60 -20.15 9.06 -1.10
N MET A 61 -19.77 7.79 -1.28
CA MET A 61 -19.13 7.33 -2.53
C MET A 61 -19.96 7.59 -3.78
N PRO A 62 -21.27 7.24 -3.84
CA PRO A 62 -22.10 7.56 -5.00
C PRO A 62 -22.20 9.06 -5.28
N GLU A 63 -22.31 9.89 -4.23
CA GLU A 63 -22.40 11.35 -4.36
C GLU A 63 -21.11 11.96 -4.90
N LEU A 64 -19.94 11.48 -4.42
CA LEU A 64 -18.62 11.90 -4.93
C LEU A 64 -18.42 11.47 -6.38
N THR A 65 -18.82 10.25 -6.72
CA THR A 65 -18.72 9.76 -8.10
C THR A 65 -19.60 10.57 -9.04
N GLU A 66 -20.84 10.87 -8.65
CA GLU A 66 -21.74 11.72 -9.43
C GLU A 66 -21.20 13.14 -9.58
N HIS A 67 -20.65 13.71 -8.51
CA HIS A 67 -20.01 15.02 -8.54
C HIS A 67 -18.81 15.05 -9.51
N SER A 68 -17.92 14.06 -9.45
CA SER A 68 -16.78 13.90 -10.37
C SER A 68 -17.25 13.74 -11.83
N ASN A 69 -18.29 12.96 -12.06
CA ASN A 69 -18.89 12.81 -13.39
C ASN A 69 -19.49 14.13 -13.90
N ASN A 70 -20.09 14.93 -13.03
CA ASN A 70 -20.66 16.25 -13.40
C ASN A 70 -19.58 17.22 -13.87
N ILE A 71 -18.36 17.10 -13.36
CA ILE A 71 -17.22 17.91 -13.79
C ILE A 71 -16.63 17.33 -15.09
N SER A 72 -16.25 16.05 -15.08
CA SER A 72 -15.52 15.42 -16.19
C SER A 72 -16.33 15.27 -17.47
N LEU A 73 -17.66 15.13 -17.36
CA LEU A 73 -18.57 15.03 -18.51
C LEU A 73 -19.23 16.37 -18.91
N ASN A 74 -18.83 17.49 -18.27
CA ASN A 74 -19.37 18.81 -18.57
C ASN A 74 -18.92 19.27 -19.96
N PRO A 75 -19.84 19.45 -20.93
CA PRO A 75 -19.47 19.76 -22.30
C PRO A 75 -18.88 21.17 -22.45
N VAL A 76 -19.36 22.14 -21.66
CA VAL A 76 -18.84 23.53 -21.71
C VAL A 76 -17.43 23.59 -21.17
N LEU A 77 -17.17 22.91 -20.06
CA LEU A 77 -15.86 22.85 -19.45
C LEU A 77 -14.86 22.13 -20.38
N PHE A 78 -15.25 20.98 -20.93
CA PHE A 78 -14.42 20.25 -21.85
C PHE A 78 -14.07 21.06 -23.12
N GLU A 79 -15.02 21.76 -23.72
CA GLU A 79 -14.74 22.62 -24.87
C GLU A 79 -13.74 23.74 -24.55
N LYS A 80 -13.77 24.29 -23.35
CA LYS A 80 -12.76 25.26 -22.91
C LYS A 80 -11.36 24.64 -22.78
N VAL A 81 -11.27 23.49 -22.10
CA VAL A 81 -10.00 22.73 -21.96
C VAL A 81 -9.45 22.37 -23.33
N LYS A 82 -10.28 21.87 -24.23
CA LYS A 82 -9.91 21.51 -25.60
C LYS A 82 -9.36 22.68 -26.39
N LYS A 83 -9.98 23.85 -26.32
CA LYS A 83 -9.50 25.07 -26.99
C LYS A 83 -8.12 25.50 -26.51
N VAL A 84 -7.84 25.37 -25.22
CA VAL A 84 -6.49 25.68 -24.68
C VAL A 84 -5.49 24.63 -25.18
N TYR A 85 -5.87 23.33 -25.14
CA TYR A 85 -5.01 22.23 -25.59
C TYR A 85 -4.66 22.34 -27.09
N GLU A 86 -5.60 22.69 -27.94
CA GLU A 86 -5.39 22.85 -29.39
C GLU A 86 -4.39 23.98 -29.73
N LYS A 87 -4.22 24.94 -28.81
CA LYS A 87 -3.27 26.05 -28.95
C LYS A 87 -1.92 25.79 -28.27
N LYS A 88 -1.69 24.60 -27.68
CA LYS A 88 -0.54 24.31 -26.82
C LYS A 88 0.80 24.70 -27.42
N ASP A 89 1.01 24.42 -28.72
CA ASP A 89 2.25 24.71 -29.42
C ASP A 89 2.50 26.23 -29.66
N CYS A 90 1.48 27.06 -29.44
CA CYS A 90 1.55 28.52 -29.56
C CYS A 90 1.64 29.21 -28.18
N LEU A 91 1.57 28.44 -27.08
CA LEU A 91 1.64 28.96 -25.72
C LEU A 91 3.07 28.88 -25.20
N GLU A 92 3.54 29.93 -24.53
CA GLU A 92 4.83 29.93 -23.84
C GLU A 92 4.69 29.32 -22.45
N LEU A 93 4.48 27.99 -22.38
CA LEU A 93 4.32 27.25 -21.15
C LEU A 93 5.65 26.62 -20.69
N THR A 94 5.86 26.58 -19.38
CA THR A 94 6.91 25.78 -18.77
C THR A 94 6.65 24.28 -18.97
N ALA A 95 7.65 23.45 -18.71
CA ALA A 95 7.50 21.98 -18.81
C ALA A 95 6.38 21.44 -17.88
N GLU A 96 6.27 21.97 -16.66
CA GLU A 96 5.21 21.58 -15.72
C GLU A 96 3.83 22.07 -16.18
N GLU A 97 3.71 23.28 -16.71
CA GLU A 97 2.45 23.82 -17.25
C GLU A 97 2.00 23.02 -18.47
N ASN A 98 2.90 22.67 -19.37
CA ASN A 98 2.59 21.78 -20.50
C ASN A 98 2.08 20.42 -20.00
N ARG A 99 2.75 19.85 -19.00
CA ARG A 99 2.34 18.57 -18.43
C ARG A 99 0.98 18.65 -17.75
N LEU A 100 0.70 19.74 -17.03
CA LEU A 100 -0.61 19.98 -16.43
C LEU A 100 -1.70 20.04 -17.51
N LEU A 101 -1.48 20.80 -18.59
CA LEU A 101 -2.41 20.92 -19.71
C LEU A 101 -2.68 19.54 -20.35
N GLU A 102 -1.65 18.75 -20.60
CA GLU A 102 -1.78 17.40 -21.16
C GLU A 102 -2.53 16.46 -20.22
N LYS A 103 -2.17 16.44 -18.92
CA LYS A 103 -2.87 15.62 -17.91
C LYS A 103 -4.34 16.00 -17.79
N THR A 104 -4.66 17.28 -17.79
CA THR A 104 -6.03 17.78 -17.71
C THR A 104 -6.85 17.36 -18.92
N TYR A 105 -6.37 17.64 -20.14
CA TYR A 105 -7.06 17.24 -21.37
C TYR A 105 -7.27 15.73 -21.46
N ASP A 106 -6.22 14.95 -21.24
CA ASP A 106 -6.28 13.50 -21.23
C ASP A 106 -7.22 12.97 -20.13
N GLY A 107 -7.25 13.62 -18.97
CA GLY A 107 -8.17 13.28 -17.88
C GLY A 107 -9.62 13.38 -18.33
N PHE A 108 -10.00 14.45 -19.01
CA PHE A 108 -11.36 14.60 -19.57
C PHE A 108 -11.67 13.51 -20.60
N ILE A 109 -10.78 13.27 -21.56
CA ILE A 109 -10.96 12.22 -22.57
C ILE A 109 -11.17 10.85 -21.93
N ARG A 110 -10.33 10.50 -20.99
CA ARG A 110 -10.35 9.20 -20.29
C ARG A 110 -11.58 9.03 -19.39
N ASN A 111 -12.20 10.11 -18.96
CA ASN A 111 -13.44 10.11 -18.21
C ASN A 111 -14.67 10.37 -19.08
N GLY A 112 -14.56 10.15 -20.41
CA GLY A 112 -15.70 10.10 -21.31
C GLY A 112 -16.19 11.43 -21.85
N ALA A 113 -15.42 12.52 -21.75
CA ALA A 113 -15.84 13.84 -22.24
C ALA A 113 -16.20 13.86 -23.73
N ASN A 114 -15.57 13.02 -24.56
CA ASN A 114 -15.81 12.87 -25.98
C ASN A 114 -17.00 11.97 -26.35
N LEU A 115 -17.61 11.29 -25.38
CA LEU A 115 -18.76 10.43 -25.62
C LEU A 115 -19.98 11.25 -26.05
N ASN A 116 -20.88 10.64 -26.80
CA ASN A 116 -22.21 11.18 -27.03
C ASN A 116 -23.08 11.13 -25.74
N ASP A 117 -24.23 11.76 -25.74
CA ASP A 117 -25.03 11.91 -24.52
C ASP A 117 -25.54 10.57 -23.96
N ASP A 118 -25.92 9.60 -24.82
CA ASP A 118 -26.39 8.28 -24.40
C ASP A 118 -25.23 7.47 -23.77
N ASP A 119 -24.04 7.54 -24.37
CA ASP A 119 -22.84 6.90 -23.84
C ASP A 119 -22.34 7.56 -22.55
N LYS A 120 -22.47 8.88 -22.41
CA LYS A 120 -22.18 9.59 -21.15
C LYS A 120 -23.08 9.12 -20.00
N GLU A 121 -24.37 8.92 -20.27
CA GLU A 121 -25.29 8.40 -19.26
C GLU A 121 -24.93 6.95 -18.86
N THR A 122 -24.54 6.13 -19.84
CA THR A 122 -24.03 4.77 -19.59
C THR A 122 -22.76 4.80 -18.74
N PHE A 123 -21.82 5.70 -19.06
CA PHE A 123 -20.58 5.86 -18.31
C PHE A 123 -20.84 6.28 -16.85
N ARG A 124 -21.77 7.24 -16.62
CA ARG A 124 -22.19 7.65 -15.26
C ARG A 124 -22.66 6.46 -14.43
N LYS A 125 -23.57 5.67 -15.02
CA LYS A 125 -24.11 4.48 -14.35
C LYS A 125 -23.02 3.47 -14.01
N LEU A 126 -22.17 3.11 -14.98
CA LEU A 126 -21.09 2.16 -14.77
C LEU A 126 -20.08 2.63 -13.73
N SER A 127 -19.72 3.91 -13.73
CA SER A 127 -18.79 4.52 -12.76
C SER A 127 -19.35 4.48 -11.33
N ALA A 128 -20.63 4.82 -11.15
CA ALA A 128 -21.30 4.78 -9.85
C ALA A 128 -21.41 3.35 -9.29
N GLU A 129 -21.76 2.39 -10.13
CA GLU A 129 -21.81 0.99 -9.74
C GLU A 129 -20.42 0.44 -9.41
N LEU A 130 -19.40 0.80 -10.20
CA LEU A 130 -18.01 0.38 -9.99
C LEU A 130 -17.45 0.90 -8.65
N SER A 131 -17.67 2.17 -8.33
CA SER A 131 -17.21 2.76 -7.07
C SER A 131 -17.85 2.10 -5.84
N THR A 132 -19.15 1.84 -5.89
CA THR A 132 -19.88 1.16 -4.82
C THR A 132 -19.40 -0.28 -4.63
N LEU A 133 -19.20 -1.03 -5.71
CA LEU A 133 -18.70 -2.41 -5.65
C LEU A 133 -17.27 -2.49 -5.12
N THR A 134 -16.41 -1.53 -5.49
CA THR A 134 -15.03 -1.45 -5.01
C THR A 134 -14.97 -1.20 -3.51
N LEU A 135 -15.80 -0.28 -3.00
CA LEU A 135 -15.92 -0.02 -1.57
C LEU A 135 -16.38 -1.27 -0.82
N LYS A 136 -17.46 -1.90 -1.29
CA LYS A 136 -18.02 -3.11 -0.67
C LYS A 136 -17.03 -4.27 -0.67
N PHE A 137 -16.28 -4.46 -1.75
CA PHE A 137 -15.22 -5.48 -1.82
C PHE A 137 -14.21 -5.33 -0.68
N SER A 138 -13.73 -4.11 -0.45
CA SER A 138 -12.73 -3.82 0.60
C SER A 138 -13.29 -3.97 2.01
N GLN A 139 -14.51 -3.50 2.25
CA GLN A 139 -15.19 -3.65 3.55
C GLN A 139 -15.43 -5.12 3.90
N ASN A 140 -15.93 -5.92 2.94
CA ASN A 140 -16.13 -7.36 3.14
C ASN A 140 -14.83 -8.06 3.52
N HIS A 141 -13.73 -7.75 2.82
CA HIS A 141 -12.42 -8.34 3.10
C HIS A 141 -11.94 -8.03 4.52
N LEU A 142 -12.04 -6.80 4.98
CA LEU A 142 -11.64 -6.43 6.34
C LEU A 142 -12.51 -7.15 7.39
N LYS A 143 -13.82 -7.20 7.19
CA LYS A 143 -14.76 -7.88 8.11
C LYS A 143 -14.50 -9.37 8.20
N GLU A 144 -14.28 -10.05 7.07
CA GLU A 144 -13.94 -11.47 7.03
C GLU A 144 -12.59 -11.75 7.70
N THR A 145 -11.59 -10.91 7.47
CA THR A 145 -10.27 -11.03 8.12
C THR A 145 -10.40 -10.97 9.64
N ASN A 146 -11.22 -10.06 10.16
CA ASN A 146 -11.40 -9.86 11.60
C ASN A 146 -12.30 -10.91 12.27
N LYS A 147 -13.14 -11.59 11.49
CA LYS A 147 -14.05 -12.64 11.99
C LYS A 147 -13.33 -13.90 12.41
N PHE A 148 -12.26 -14.26 11.69
CA PHE A 148 -11.59 -15.52 11.91
C PHE A 148 -10.75 -15.52 13.18
N GLU A 149 -10.91 -16.57 13.98
CA GLU A 149 -10.13 -16.84 15.19
C GLU A 149 -9.83 -18.34 15.30
N LEU A 150 -8.57 -18.70 15.31
CA LEU A 150 -8.14 -20.03 15.74
C LEU A 150 -7.87 -19.99 17.24
N HIS A 151 -8.83 -20.45 18.06
CA HIS A 151 -8.74 -20.48 19.51
C HIS A 151 -8.18 -21.82 20.00
N ILE A 152 -7.03 -21.79 20.64
CA ILE A 152 -6.31 -22.94 21.18
C ILE A 152 -6.30 -22.87 22.70
N THR A 153 -6.72 -23.96 23.38
CA THR A 153 -6.69 -24.08 24.85
C THR A 153 -5.74 -25.17 25.33
N ASP A 154 -5.38 -26.13 24.46
CA ASP A 154 -4.40 -27.16 24.76
C ASP A 154 -3.00 -26.72 24.31
N ARG A 155 -2.08 -26.57 25.27
CA ARG A 155 -0.70 -26.15 25.03
C ARG A 155 0.06 -27.07 24.08
N ASN A 156 -0.30 -28.35 23.98
CA ASN A 156 0.33 -29.29 23.04
C ASN A 156 0.12 -28.89 21.58
N ASN A 157 -0.91 -28.13 21.28
CA ASN A 157 -1.21 -27.63 19.93
C ASN A 157 -0.34 -26.41 19.52
N LEU A 158 0.49 -25.90 20.43
CA LEU A 158 1.45 -24.82 20.17
C LEU A 158 2.83 -25.33 19.79
N GLU A 159 3.01 -26.66 19.73
CA GLU A 159 4.31 -27.27 19.41
C GLU A 159 4.90 -26.74 18.10
N GLY A 160 6.17 -26.32 18.16
CA GLY A 160 6.93 -25.76 17.03
C GLY A 160 6.83 -24.25 16.90
N LEU A 161 5.79 -23.60 17.46
CA LEU A 161 5.63 -22.15 17.38
C LEU A 161 6.71 -21.41 18.18
N PRO A 162 7.25 -20.29 17.65
CA PRO A 162 8.14 -19.41 18.39
C PRO A 162 7.44 -18.83 19.63
N GLU A 163 8.21 -18.61 20.70
CA GLU A 163 7.67 -18.05 21.95
C GLU A 163 7.03 -16.68 21.72
N SER A 164 7.60 -15.86 20.83
CA SER A 164 7.06 -14.56 20.44
C SER A 164 5.63 -14.65 19.88
N ALA A 165 5.37 -15.65 19.03
CA ALA A 165 4.05 -15.89 18.44
C ALA A 165 3.05 -16.39 19.49
N VAL A 166 3.50 -17.26 20.42
CA VAL A 166 2.68 -17.79 21.53
C VAL A 166 2.28 -16.67 22.50
N GLU A 167 3.23 -15.82 22.91
CA GLU A 167 2.96 -14.67 23.78
C GLU A 167 1.99 -13.67 23.14
N SER A 168 2.15 -13.39 21.83
CA SER A 168 1.25 -12.52 21.09
C SER A 168 -0.16 -13.09 21.01
N ALA A 169 -0.31 -14.41 20.79
CA ALA A 169 -1.58 -15.09 20.74
C ALA A 169 -2.28 -15.14 22.12
N GLU A 170 -1.51 -15.27 23.20
CA GLU A 170 -2.02 -15.17 24.58
C GLU A 170 -2.53 -13.75 24.87
N HIS A 171 -1.77 -12.73 24.46
CA HIS A 171 -2.19 -11.34 24.61
C HIS A 171 -3.50 -11.07 23.83
N THR A 172 -3.60 -11.59 22.61
CA THR A 172 -4.82 -11.49 21.80
C THR A 172 -6.00 -12.17 22.47
N ALA A 173 -5.81 -13.35 23.05
CA ALA A 173 -6.86 -14.06 23.78
C ALA A 173 -7.34 -13.25 25.00
N LYS A 174 -6.41 -12.70 25.79
CA LYS A 174 -6.72 -11.83 26.94
C LYS A 174 -7.52 -10.58 26.55
N GLY A 175 -7.14 -9.94 25.45
CA GLY A 175 -7.87 -8.79 24.91
C GLY A 175 -9.30 -9.10 24.45
N LYS A 176 -9.61 -10.38 24.23
CA LYS A 176 -10.94 -10.90 23.85
C LYS A 176 -11.64 -11.66 24.99
N ASP A 177 -11.19 -11.51 26.23
CA ASP A 177 -11.71 -12.20 27.42
C ASP A 177 -11.75 -13.74 27.27
N LYS A 178 -10.73 -14.32 26.59
CA LYS A 178 -10.58 -15.76 26.36
C LYS A 178 -9.38 -16.32 27.11
N GLU A 179 -9.49 -17.53 27.62
CA GLU A 179 -8.36 -18.31 28.14
C GLU A 179 -7.60 -18.99 27.00
N GLY A 180 -6.29 -19.18 27.16
CA GLY A 180 -5.43 -19.83 26.16
C GLY A 180 -4.89 -18.85 25.11
N TRP A 181 -4.96 -19.22 23.84
CA TRP A 181 -4.29 -18.52 22.73
C TRP A 181 -5.24 -18.32 21.56
N VAL A 182 -5.25 -17.14 20.98
CA VAL A 182 -6.03 -16.82 19.77
C VAL A 182 -5.08 -16.37 18.66
N PHE A 183 -5.08 -17.13 17.56
CA PHE A 183 -4.40 -16.78 16.32
C PHE A 183 -5.42 -16.21 15.33
N THR A 184 -4.98 -15.21 14.55
CA THR A 184 -5.80 -14.47 13.59
C THR A 184 -5.18 -14.53 12.20
N LEU A 185 -5.88 -13.98 11.18
CA LEU A 185 -5.34 -13.87 9.82
C LEU A 185 -4.45 -12.64 9.59
N GLN A 186 -4.19 -11.85 10.62
CA GLN A 186 -3.22 -10.76 10.53
C GLN A 186 -1.80 -11.32 10.37
N ALA A 187 -0.98 -10.68 9.52
CA ALA A 187 0.33 -11.20 9.14
C ALA A 187 1.24 -11.61 10.33
N PRO A 188 1.38 -10.83 11.41
CA PRO A 188 2.21 -11.22 12.55
C PRO A 188 1.73 -12.47 13.30
N SER A 189 0.48 -12.87 13.12
CA SER A 189 -0.12 -14.09 13.68
C SER A 189 -0.09 -15.25 12.68
N TYR A 190 -0.50 -14.99 11.43
CA TYR A 190 -0.62 -15.98 10.36
C TYR A 190 0.74 -16.53 9.90
N VAL A 191 1.68 -15.65 9.58
CA VAL A 191 2.97 -16.06 8.97
C VAL A 191 3.78 -16.96 9.90
N PRO A 192 4.04 -16.62 11.18
CA PRO A 192 4.74 -17.53 12.07
C PRO A 192 4.01 -18.84 12.30
N PHE A 193 2.67 -18.82 12.32
CA PHE A 193 1.87 -20.03 12.46
C PHE A 193 2.10 -21.01 11.30
N MET A 194 2.08 -20.50 10.06
CA MET A 194 2.29 -21.31 8.85
C MET A 194 3.74 -21.82 8.72
N LYS A 195 4.72 -21.04 9.16
CA LYS A 195 6.14 -21.42 9.09
C LYS A 195 6.55 -22.45 10.15
N TYR A 196 5.99 -22.38 11.37
CA TYR A 196 6.57 -23.07 12.52
C TYR A 196 5.65 -24.07 13.22
N SER A 197 4.33 -23.98 13.08
CA SER A 197 3.42 -24.90 13.77
C SER A 197 3.62 -26.35 13.30
N ASN A 198 3.91 -27.27 14.24
CA ASN A 198 4.00 -28.70 13.94
C ASN A 198 2.62 -29.34 13.67
N ARG A 199 1.51 -28.63 13.99
CA ARG A 199 0.15 -29.15 13.82
C ARG A 199 -0.34 -28.90 12.40
N ARG A 200 -0.21 -29.91 11.53
CA ARG A 200 -0.60 -29.85 10.12
C ARG A 200 -2.07 -29.49 9.93
N GLU A 201 -2.95 -30.12 10.71
CA GLU A 201 -4.39 -29.87 10.68
C GLU A 201 -4.76 -28.42 11.05
N LEU A 202 -3.98 -27.75 11.91
CA LEU A 202 -4.17 -26.35 12.26
C LEU A 202 -3.59 -25.41 11.21
N ARG A 203 -2.47 -25.79 10.57
CA ARG A 203 -1.97 -25.06 9.39
C ARG A 203 -2.98 -25.10 8.25
N GLU A 204 -3.60 -26.28 7.98
CA GLU A 204 -4.68 -26.40 7.00
C GLU A 204 -5.84 -25.44 7.31
N GLN A 205 -6.31 -25.39 8.57
CA GLN A 205 -7.38 -24.48 8.98
C GLN A 205 -7.01 -23.00 8.75
N MET A 206 -5.81 -22.60 9.17
CA MET A 206 -5.31 -21.24 8.96
C MET A 206 -5.18 -20.90 7.47
N TYR A 207 -4.58 -21.82 6.69
CA TYR A 207 -4.40 -21.66 5.25
C TYR A 207 -5.76 -21.52 4.53
N MET A 208 -6.68 -22.40 4.81
CA MET A 208 -8.01 -22.36 4.19
C MET A 208 -8.75 -21.08 4.57
N ALA A 209 -8.73 -20.70 5.85
CA ALA A 209 -9.34 -19.45 6.29
C ALA A 209 -8.76 -18.23 5.59
N TYR A 210 -7.45 -18.17 5.38
CA TYR A 210 -6.77 -17.06 4.71
C TYR A 210 -7.05 -17.01 3.20
N ASN A 211 -6.94 -18.16 2.53
CA ASN A 211 -7.01 -18.22 1.06
C ASN A 211 -8.44 -18.34 0.50
N THR A 212 -9.44 -18.54 1.35
CA THR A 212 -10.85 -18.58 0.95
C THR A 212 -11.66 -17.41 1.50
N GLN A 213 -10.99 -16.34 1.95
CA GLN A 213 -11.67 -15.13 2.41
C GLN A 213 -12.64 -14.60 1.36
N CYS A 214 -13.81 -14.20 1.81
CA CYS A 214 -14.90 -13.66 0.98
C CYS A 214 -15.36 -14.58 -0.16
N THR A 215 -15.20 -15.91 -0.01
CA THR A 215 -15.72 -16.91 -0.96
C THR A 215 -16.84 -17.78 -0.38
N HIS A 216 -17.18 -17.56 0.89
CA HIS A 216 -18.21 -18.31 1.59
C HIS A 216 -19.62 -17.86 1.21
N ASN A 217 -20.62 -18.71 1.43
CA ASN A 217 -22.01 -18.36 1.14
C ASN A 217 -22.60 -17.54 2.31
N ASP A 218 -22.08 -16.35 2.51
CA ASP A 218 -22.52 -15.39 3.53
C ASP A 218 -22.60 -13.96 2.96
N GLU A 219 -22.86 -12.99 3.83
CA GLU A 219 -23.01 -11.57 3.47
C GLU A 219 -21.73 -10.89 2.98
N TRP A 220 -20.56 -11.50 3.22
CA TRP A 220 -19.24 -10.95 2.82
C TRP A 220 -18.67 -11.61 1.56
N ASN A 221 -19.46 -12.39 0.84
CA ASN A 221 -19.03 -13.04 -0.38
C ASN A 221 -18.71 -12.01 -1.49
N ASN A 222 -17.46 -12.05 -1.97
CA ASN A 222 -16.97 -11.16 -3.02
C ASN A 222 -16.96 -11.79 -4.42
N ILE A 223 -17.31 -13.05 -4.60
CA ILE A 223 -17.21 -13.74 -5.91
C ILE A 223 -18.02 -13.03 -6.98
N ASP A 224 -19.27 -12.70 -6.70
CA ASP A 224 -20.12 -11.99 -7.67
C ASP A 224 -19.74 -10.52 -7.80
N ILE A 225 -19.20 -9.92 -6.74
CA ILE A 225 -18.63 -8.56 -6.80
C ILE A 225 -17.45 -8.50 -7.75
N VAL A 226 -16.50 -9.46 -7.67
CA VAL A 226 -15.35 -9.56 -8.60
C VAL A 226 -15.79 -9.68 -10.03
N LYS A 227 -16.75 -10.57 -10.33
CA LYS A 227 -17.30 -10.73 -11.68
C LYS A 227 -17.89 -9.41 -12.22
N GLN A 228 -18.66 -8.71 -11.39
CA GLN A 228 -19.24 -7.43 -11.77
C GLN A 228 -18.16 -6.37 -11.98
N LEU A 229 -17.16 -6.28 -11.09
CA LEU A 229 -16.03 -5.34 -11.21
C LEU A 229 -15.30 -5.53 -12.56
N VAL A 230 -14.96 -6.78 -12.90
CA VAL A 230 -14.24 -7.10 -14.15
C VAL A 230 -15.08 -6.75 -15.37
N ASN A 231 -16.36 -7.13 -15.38
CA ASN A 231 -17.26 -6.84 -16.51
C ASN A 231 -17.47 -5.33 -16.67
N LYS A 232 -17.73 -4.59 -15.60
CA LYS A 232 -17.93 -3.13 -15.67
C LYS A 232 -16.68 -2.38 -16.11
N ARG A 233 -15.50 -2.83 -15.68
CA ARG A 233 -14.23 -2.28 -16.18
C ARG A 233 -14.08 -2.52 -17.68
N MET A 234 -14.44 -3.71 -18.16
CA MET A 234 -14.43 -4.03 -19.59
C MET A 234 -15.41 -3.14 -20.35
N GLU A 235 -16.66 -3.00 -19.88
CA GLU A 235 -17.68 -2.17 -20.51
C GLU A 235 -17.24 -0.69 -20.58
N ILE A 236 -16.66 -0.15 -19.52
CA ILE A 236 -16.08 1.21 -19.52
C ILE A 236 -14.96 1.35 -20.56
N ALA A 237 -14.04 0.39 -20.62
CA ALA A 237 -12.94 0.43 -21.59
C ALA A 237 -13.47 0.40 -23.03
N GLN A 238 -14.43 -0.47 -23.33
CA GLN A 238 -15.04 -0.57 -24.66
C GLN A 238 -15.84 0.69 -25.02
N LEU A 239 -16.57 1.27 -24.07
CA LEU A 239 -17.27 2.53 -24.25
C LEU A 239 -16.31 3.68 -24.61
N LEU A 240 -15.09 3.67 -24.04
CA LEU A 240 -14.02 4.62 -24.33
C LEU A 240 -13.19 4.27 -25.58
N GLY A 241 -13.57 3.21 -26.33
CA GLY A 241 -12.93 2.82 -27.59
C GLY A 241 -11.68 1.94 -27.44
N PHE A 242 -11.49 1.31 -26.29
CA PHE A 242 -10.41 0.34 -26.06
C PHE A 242 -10.93 -1.09 -26.17
N GLU A 243 -10.10 -2.01 -26.66
CA GLU A 243 -10.46 -3.41 -26.78
C GLU A 243 -10.58 -4.08 -25.39
N THR A 244 -9.63 -3.80 -24.50
CA THR A 244 -9.59 -4.33 -23.14
C THR A 244 -9.38 -3.23 -22.10
N TYR A 245 -9.68 -3.54 -20.83
CA TYR A 245 -9.37 -2.64 -19.71
C TYR A 245 -7.85 -2.48 -19.51
N ALA A 246 -7.06 -3.51 -19.83
CA ALA A 246 -5.61 -3.42 -19.80
C ALA A 246 -5.10 -2.38 -20.81
N ASP A 247 -5.59 -2.38 -22.05
CA ASP A 247 -5.21 -1.40 -23.07
C ASP A 247 -5.56 0.03 -22.64
N TYR A 248 -6.74 0.19 -22.02
CA TYR A 248 -7.12 1.49 -21.44
C TYR A 248 -6.14 1.95 -20.35
N VAL A 249 -5.76 1.06 -19.42
CA VAL A 249 -4.86 1.40 -18.30
C VAL A 249 -3.44 1.66 -18.80
N LEU A 250 -2.90 0.80 -19.66
CA LEU A 250 -1.51 0.83 -20.12
C LEU A 250 -1.16 2.08 -20.93
N LYS A 251 -2.15 2.78 -21.51
CA LYS A 251 -1.94 4.09 -22.13
C LYS A 251 -1.32 5.14 -21.21
N LYS A 252 -1.42 4.96 -19.89
CA LYS A 252 -0.84 5.83 -18.86
C LYS A 252 0.14 5.06 -17.97
N ARG A 253 0.94 4.20 -18.59
CA ARG A 253 2.02 3.44 -17.94
C ARG A 253 3.27 3.52 -18.80
N MET A 254 4.44 3.37 -18.20
CA MET A 254 5.73 3.28 -18.91
C MET A 254 5.79 2.06 -19.84
N ALA A 255 5.05 0.99 -19.49
CA ALA A 255 4.92 -0.20 -20.33
C ALA A 255 4.21 0.06 -21.67
N GLU A 256 3.40 1.13 -21.78
CA GLU A 256 2.71 1.62 -22.98
C GLU A 256 1.62 0.68 -23.54
N ASN A 257 1.86 -0.62 -23.63
CA ASN A 257 0.97 -1.58 -24.25
C ASN A 257 1.13 -3.00 -23.69
N SER A 258 0.15 -3.86 -23.98
CA SER A 258 0.09 -5.25 -23.51
C SER A 258 1.25 -6.11 -24.05
N GLU A 259 1.75 -5.83 -25.27
CA GLU A 259 2.86 -6.59 -25.87
C GLU A 259 4.15 -6.44 -25.04
N ASN A 260 4.48 -5.22 -24.61
CA ASN A 260 5.63 -4.97 -23.75
C ASN A 260 5.50 -5.68 -22.40
N VAL A 261 4.28 -5.69 -21.81
CA VAL A 261 4.02 -6.40 -20.55
C VAL A 261 4.21 -7.91 -20.73
N TYR A 262 3.60 -8.51 -21.74
CA TYR A 262 3.72 -9.95 -21.97
C TYR A 262 5.14 -10.36 -22.35
N ARG A 263 5.89 -9.54 -23.08
CA ARG A 263 7.30 -9.81 -23.34
C ARG A 263 8.09 -9.94 -22.04
N LEU A 264 8.00 -8.94 -21.15
CA LEU A 264 8.69 -8.98 -19.86
C LEU A 264 8.25 -10.18 -19.02
N LEU A 265 6.95 -10.42 -18.88
CA LEU A 265 6.43 -11.53 -18.08
C LEU A 265 6.84 -12.90 -18.64
N ASN A 266 6.85 -13.07 -19.97
CA ASN A 266 7.29 -14.32 -20.60
C ASN A 266 8.78 -14.56 -20.44
N ASP A 267 9.61 -13.51 -20.57
CA ASP A 267 11.05 -13.59 -20.35
C ASP A 267 11.35 -13.99 -18.89
N LEU A 268 10.65 -13.40 -17.93
CA LEU A 268 10.75 -13.77 -16.51
C LEU A 268 10.26 -15.20 -16.25
N LEU A 269 9.11 -15.58 -16.82
CA LEU A 269 8.57 -16.93 -16.67
C LEU A 269 9.54 -17.99 -17.21
N GLU A 270 10.14 -17.76 -18.38
CA GLU A 270 11.12 -18.67 -18.96
C GLU A 270 12.40 -18.78 -18.09
N ALA A 271 12.85 -17.64 -17.55
CA ALA A 271 14.06 -17.60 -16.72
C ALA A 271 13.88 -18.26 -15.35
N TYR A 272 12.75 -18.00 -14.67
CA TYR A 272 12.56 -18.40 -13.26
C TYR A 272 11.85 -19.74 -13.08
N SER A 273 10.96 -20.17 -14.00
CA SER A 273 10.21 -21.42 -13.83
C SER A 273 11.08 -22.66 -13.56
N PRO A 274 12.24 -22.87 -14.22
CA PRO A 274 13.09 -24.03 -13.92
C PRO A 274 13.61 -24.05 -12.48
N THR A 275 13.98 -22.88 -11.94
CA THR A 275 14.46 -22.73 -10.57
C THR A 275 13.33 -23.02 -9.59
N ALA A 276 12.17 -22.39 -9.77
CA ALA A 276 10.99 -22.58 -8.92
C ALA A 276 10.55 -24.07 -8.85
N HIS A 277 10.54 -24.79 -9.99
CA HIS A 277 10.23 -26.21 -9.98
C HIS A 277 11.25 -27.03 -9.17
N LYS A 278 12.55 -26.74 -9.32
CA LYS A 278 13.59 -27.42 -8.56
C LYS A 278 13.46 -27.17 -7.05
N GLU A 279 13.13 -25.97 -6.65
CA GLU A 279 12.92 -25.60 -5.23
C GLU A 279 11.72 -26.33 -4.64
N ILE A 280 10.59 -26.41 -5.38
CA ILE A 280 9.42 -27.20 -4.98
C ILE A 280 9.80 -28.69 -4.82
N GLU A 281 10.57 -29.26 -5.75
CA GLU A 281 11.06 -30.64 -5.67
C GLU A 281 11.92 -30.88 -4.42
N GLU A 282 12.81 -29.94 -4.06
CA GLU A 282 13.65 -30.03 -2.86
C GLU A 282 12.81 -29.96 -1.57
N ILE A 283 11.78 -29.09 -1.54
CA ILE A 283 10.84 -28.98 -0.41
C ILE A 283 10.03 -30.28 -0.28
N GLU A 284 9.51 -30.81 -1.39
CA GLU A 284 8.76 -32.07 -1.41
C GLU A 284 9.62 -33.24 -0.95
N GLN A 285 10.87 -33.30 -1.39
CA GLN A 285 11.81 -34.31 -0.95
C GLN A 285 12.08 -34.27 0.55
N LEU A 286 12.32 -33.05 1.10
CA LEU A 286 12.48 -32.88 2.55
C LEU A 286 11.23 -33.31 3.33
N ALA A 287 10.05 -32.99 2.82
CA ALA A 287 8.80 -33.43 3.43
C ALA A 287 8.67 -34.95 3.46
N LYS A 288 8.99 -35.64 2.37
CA LYS A 288 9.01 -37.11 2.29
C LYS A 288 10.09 -37.75 3.19
N GLU A 289 11.27 -37.14 3.28
CA GLU A 289 12.32 -37.60 4.21
C GLU A 289 11.86 -37.51 5.68
N THR A 290 11.01 -36.53 6.00
CA THR A 290 10.53 -36.27 7.37
C THR A 290 9.34 -37.15 7.73
N GLU A 291 8.36 -37.30 6.82
CA GLU A 291 7.04 -37.90 7.08
C GLU A 291 6.90 -39.30 6.45
N GLY A 292 7.81 -39.67 5.54
CA GLY A 292 7.77 -40.92 4.78
C GLY A 292 7.33 -40.76 3.33
N ASP A 293 7.69 -41.74 2.47
CA ASP A 293 7.47 -41.68 1.01
C ASP A 293 6.01 -41.50 0.56
N GLY A 294 5.07 -41.86 1.42
CA GLY A 294 3.62 -41.68 1.16
C GLY A 294 3.08 -40.30 1.41
N PHE A 295 3.91 -39.34 1.88
CA PHE A 295 3.47 -37.99 2.17
C PHE A 295 3.23 -37.21 0.87
N THR A 296 2.10 -36.49 0.84
CA THR A 296 1.78 -35.56 -0.23
C THR A 296 1.86 -34.13 0.31
N LEU A 297 2.75 -33.34 -0.29
CA LEU A 297 2.89 -31.92 0.01
C LEU A 297 1.62 -31.17 -0.43
N MET A 298 0.99 -30.47 0.49
CA MET A 298 -0.17 -29.64 0.25
C MET A 298 0.20 -28.16 0.39
N PRO A 299 -0.60 -27.22 -0.14
CA PRO A 299 -0.28 -25.79 -0.06
C PRO A 299 -0.02 -25.28 1.38
N TRP A 300 -0.72 -25.81 2.36
CA TRP A 300 -0.51 -25.45 3.79
C TRP A 300 0.76 -26.04 4.41
N ASP A 301 1.47 -26.90 3.68
CA ASP A 301 2.75 -27.49 4.10
C ASP A 301 3.95 -26.72 3.55
N PHE A 302 3.75 -25.96 2.47
CA PHE A 302 4.83 -25.31 1.72
C PHE A 302 5.71 -24.42 2.62
N SER A 303 5.13 -23.42 3.27
CA SER A 303 5.88 -22.48 4.13
C SER A 303 6.60 -23.18 5.28
N PHE A 304 6.00 -24.24 5.83
CA PHE A 304 6.59 -25.03 6.91
C PHE A 304 7.85 -25.80 6.48
N TYR A 305 7.78 -26.51 5.33
CA TYR A 305 8.94 -27.26 4.84
C TYR A 305 9.96 -26.34 4.14
N ALA A 306 9.55 -25.26 3.54
CA ALA A 306 10.46 -24.22 3.02
C ALA A 306 11.33 -23.64 4.14
N GLU A 307 10.73 -23.28 5.29
CA GLU A 307 11.46 -22.76 6.45
C GLU A 307 12.42 -23.83 7.03
N LYS A 308 12.01 -25.10 7.10
CA LYS A 308 12.89 -26.21 7.50
C LYS A 308 14.05 -26.44 6.52
N LEU A 309 13.79 -26.36 5.22
CA LEU A 309 14.81 -26.50 4.19
C LEU A 309 15.84 -25.37 4.28
N LYS A 310 15.35 -24.13 4.46
CA LYS A 310 16.16 -22.94 4.64
C LYS A 310 17.06 -23.06 5.88
N SER A 311 16.50 -23.45 7.01
CA SER A 311 17.25 -23.71 8.24
C SER A 311 18.32 -24.81 8.04
N ARG A 312 17.98 -25.89 7.31
CA ARG A 312 18.90 -27.01 7.02
C ARG A 312 20.04 -26.59 6.08
N LYS A 313 19.74 -25.83 5.01
CA LYS A 313 20.73 -25.45 3.98
C LYS A 313 21.67 -24.33 4.47
N TYR A 314 21.11 -23.34 5.12
CA TYR A 314 21.81 -22.08 5.42
C TYR A 314 22.12 -21.90 6.91
N SER A 315 21.66 -22.83 7.78
CA SER A 315 21.74 -22.68 9.25
C SER A 315 21.13 -21.34 9.71
N LEU A 316 20.11 -20.87 8.99
CA LEU A 316 19.44 -19.61 9.22
C LEU A 316 18.20 -19.84 10.09
N ASP A 317 18.15 -19.13 11.19
CA ASP A 317 16.99 -19.00 12.07
C ASP A 317 16.57 -17.52 12.10
N GLU A 318 15.44 -17.18 11.45
CA GLU A 318 14.92 -15.81 11.43
C GLU A 318 14.59 -15.31 12.84
N GLU A 319 14.19 -16.19 13.75
CA GLU A 319 13.91 -15.82 15.13
C GLU A 319 15.17 -15.37 15.88
N ALA A 320 16.35 -15.85 15.46
CA ALA A 320 17.63 -15.41 16.01
C ALA A 320 17.99 -13.96 15.63
N LEU A 321 17.37 -13.41 14.58
CA LEU A 321 17.54 -12.00 14.16
C LEU A 321 16.69 -11.02 14.96
N ARG A 322 15.48 -11.40 15.36
CA ARG A 322 14.51 -10.53 16.04
C ARG A 322 15.09 -9.77 17.24
N PRO A 323 15.91 -10.37 18.13
CA PRO A 323 16.48 -9.64 19.26
C PRO A 323 17.33 -8.42 18.89
N TYR A 324 17.78 -8.32 17.64
CA TYR A 324 18.58 -7.20 17.14
C TYR A 324 17.75 -6.12 16.45
N PHE A 325 16.47 -6.39 16.19
CA PHE A 325 15.58 -5.51 15.43
C PHE A 325 14.44 -4.95 16.30
N GLU A 326 14.81 -4.31 17.42
CA GLU A 326 13.85 -3.52 18.20
C GLU A 326 13.31 -2.36 17.37
N LEU A 327 11.98 -2.23 17.24
CA LEU A 327 11.31 -1.26 16.36
C LEU A 327 11.84 0.18 16.53
N GLU A 328 11.99 0.65 17.77
CA GLU A 328 12.47 2.01 18.01
C GLU A 328 13.91 2.20 17.51
N LYS A 329 14.77 1.18 17.64
CA LYS A 329 16.14 1.20 17.10
C LYS A 329 16.18 1.11 15.58
N VAL A 330 15.32 0.27 14.99
CA VAL A 330 15.17 0.21 13.54
C VAL A 330 14.73 1.57 12.99
N LYS A 331 13.74 2.21 13.61
CA LYS A 331 13.29 3.55 13.25
C LYS A 331 14.41 4.59 13.34
N GLU A 332 15.17 4.60 14.44
CA GLU A 332 16.36 5.46 14.58
C GLU A 332 17.38 5.20 13.45
N GLY A 333 17.59 3.94 13.07
CA GLY A 333 18.46 3.54 11.97
C GLY A 333 17.97 4.05 10.61
N VAL A 334 16.69 3.86 10.30
CA VAL A 334 16.07 4.30 9.04
C VAL A 334 16.10 5.83 8.92
N PHE A 335 15.76 6.55 9.98
CA PHE A 335 15.86 8.01 9.99
C PHE A 335 17.31 8.47 9.87
N GLY A 336 18.23 7.80 10.57
CA GLY A 336 19.67 8.07 10.47
C GLY A 336 20.24 7.82 9.08
N LEU A 337 19.72 6.82 8.35
CA LEU A 337 20.07 6.58 6.95
C LEU A 337 19.68 7.78 6.07
N ALA A 338 18.43 8.26 6.20
CA ALA A 338 17.97 9.43 5.45
C ALA A 338 18.78 10.70 5.80
N THR A 339 19.15 10.85 7.08
CA THR A 339 20.04 11.95 7.50
C THR A 339 21.41 11.85 6.82
N ARG A 340 21.99 10.66 6.73
CA ARG A 340 23.31 10.45 6.06
C ARG A 340 23.22 10.64 4.54
N LEU A 341 22.14 10.22 3.90
CA LEU A 341 21.98 10.31 2.44
C LEU A 341 21.59 11.71 1.98
N TYR A 342 20.72 12.38 2.71
CA TYR A 342 20.04 13.60 2.26
C TYR A 342 20.21 14.80 3.20
N GLY A 343 20.77 14.61 4.40
CA GLY A 343 20.95 15.68 5.38
C GLY A 343 19.69 16.03 6.18
N ILE A 344 18.55 15.37 5.92
CA ILE A 344 17.28 15.66 6.59
C ILE A 344 17.30 15.17 8.04
N THR A 345 16.53 15.85 8.91
CA THR A 345 16.39 15.49 10.33
C THR A 345 14.94 15.36 10.75
N PHE A 346 14.68 14.54 11.77
CA PHE A 346 13.34 14.21 12.25
C PHE A 346 13.20 14.60 13.72
N ARG A 347 12.12 15.30 14.07
CA ARG A 347 11.80 15.70 15.41
C ARG A 347 10.36 15.31 15.76
N GLU A 348 10.18 14.40 16.73
CA GLU A 348 8.83 14.06 17.21
C GLU A 348 8.15 15.32 17.75
N ASN A 349 6.91 15.56 17.29
CA ASN A 349 6.08 16.66 17.75
C ASN A 349 4.74 16.13 18.25
N LYS A 350 4.56 16.11 19.57
CA LYS A 350 3.36 15.61 20.25
C LYS A 350 2.18 16.57 20.20
N ASP A 351 2.39 17.80 19.75
CA ASP A 351 1.32 18.80 19.60
C ASP A 351 0.55 18.62 18.26
N ILE A 352 1.11 17.83 17.32
CA ILE A 352 0.42 17.47 16.09
C ILE A 352 -0.63 16.39 16.41
N PRO A 353 -1.91 16.63 16.07
CA PRO A 353 -2.97 15.65 16.28
C PRO A 353 -2.72 14.35 15.53
N VAL A 354 -2.98 13.22 16.17
CA VAL A 354 -2.93 11.88 15.59
C VAL A 354 -4.27 11.18 15.76
N TYR A 355 -4.59 10.26 14.87
CA TYR A 355 -5.87 9.57 14.86
C TYR A 355 -5.93 8.35 15.79
N HIS A 356 -4.80 7.84 16.24
CA HIS A 356 -4.70 6.71 17.17
C HIS A 356 -3.49 6.90 18.11
N PRO A 357 -3.53 6.42 19.39
CA PRO A 357 -2.42 6.57 20.33
C PRO A 357 -1.09 5.95 19.90
N ASP A 358 -1.12 4.90 19.06
CA ASP A 358 0.09 4.24 18.54
C ASP A 358 0.77 5.05 17.42
N VAL A 359 0.08 6.05 16.86
CA VAL A 359 0.62 6.90 15.79
C VAL A 359 1.52 7.98 16.38
N LYS A 360 2.70 8.16 15.78
CA LYS A 360 3.61 9.25 16.12
C LYS A 360 3.77 10.20 14.94
N ALA A 361 3.85 11.50 15.22
CA ALA A 361 4.07 12.54 14.22
C ALA A 361 5.46 13.15 14.38
N PHE A 362 6.15 13.36 13.25
CA PHE A 362 7.47 13.95 13.20
C PHE A 362 7.48 15.15 12.26
N GLU A 363 8.03 16.26 12.72
CA GLU A 363 8.46 17.34 11.83
C GLU A 363 9.77 16.94 11.16
N VAL A 364 9.85 17.08 9.85
CA VAL A 364 11.03 16.79 9.05
C VAL A 364 11.61 18.10 8.55
N PHE A 365 12.92 18.27 8.72
CA PHE A 365 13.65 19.46 8.31
C PHE A 365 14.72 19.10 7.28
N ASP A 366 14.90 19.96 6.30
CA ASP A 366 15.95 19.84 5.30
C ASP A 366 17.34 20.14 5.91
N ALA A 367 18.40 19.89 5.14
CA ALA A 367 19.78 20.07 5.56
C ALA A 367 20.11 21.52 5.99
N ASP A 368 19.41 22.51 5.44
CA ASP A 368 19.52 23.92 5.81
C ASP A 368 18.71 24.32 7.04
N GLY A 369 17.95 23.38 7.61
CA GLY A 369 17.06 23.58 8.75
C GLY A 369 15.67 24.09 8.39
N SER A 370 15.34 24.26 7.11
CA SER A 370 13.99 24.63 6.68
C SER A 370 13.01 23.47 6.90
N PHE A 371 11.73 23.79 7.15
CA PHE A 371 10.68 22.78 7.31
C PHE A 371 10.39 22.09 5.97
N LEU A 372 10.49 20.75 5.95
CA LEU A 372 10.33 19.93 4.76
C LEU A 372 8.97 19.23 4.70
N ALA A 373 8.55 18.57 5.79
CA ALA A 373 7.33 17.75 5.80
C ALA A 373 6.87 17.43 7.23
N VAL A 374 5.64 16.88 7.34
CA VAL A 374 5.24 16.09 8.50
C VAL A 374 5.19 14.62 8.10
N LEU A 375 5.83 13.75 8.89
CA LEU A 375 5.79 12.31 8.73
C LEU A 375 5.01 11.68 9.89
N TYR A 376 3.97 10.90 9.57
CA TYR A 376 3.28 10.05 10.53
C TYR A 376 3.77 8.61 10.41
N THR A 377 3.95 7.94 11.54
CA THR A 377 4.29 6.52 11.58
C THR A 377 3.24 5.74 12.34
N ASP A 378 2.72 4.68 11.74
CA ASP A 378 1.68 3.83 12.28
C ASP A 378 2.06 2.35 12.08
N PHE A 379 2.67 1.72 13.08
CA PHE A 379 3.37 0.46 12.92
C PHE A 379 2.55 -0.79 13.23
N HIS A 380 1.46 -0.71 13.99
CA HIS A 380 0.86 -1.90 14.57
C HIS A 380 -0.52 -2.22 14.02
N PRO A 381 -0.88 -3.52 13.87
CA PRO A 381 -2.20 -3.94 13.44
C PRO A 381 -3.27 -3.64 14.49
N ARG A 382 -4.50 -3.38 14.04
CA ARG A 382 -5.71 -3.23 14.84
C ARG A 382 -6.95 -3.54 14.01
N GLU A 383 -8.09 -3.69 14.65
CA GLU A 383 -9.32 -4.16 14.02
C GLU A 383 -9.82 -3.22 12.90
N GLY A 384 -9.70 -1.90 13.10
CA GLY A 384 -10.09 -0.90 12.10
C GLY A 384 -9.05 -0.61 11.02
N LYS A 385 -7.95 -1.37 10.96
CA LYS A 385 -6.84 -1.11 10.05
C LYS A 385 -6.73 -2.18 8.98
N ARG A 386 -6.63 -1.75 7.72
CA ARG A 386 -6.40 -2.65 6.58
C ARG A 386 -5.08 -3.41 6.74
N SER A 387 -5.02 -4.64 6.27
CA SER A 387 -3.81 -5.46 6.23
C SER A 387 -2.78 -4.92 5.22
N GLY A 388 -1.53 -5.36 5.34
CA GLY A 388 -0.41 -4.94 4.50
C GLY A 388 0.33 -3.73 5.05
N ALA A 389 1.12 -3.09 4.20
CA ALA A 389 1.81 -1.84 4.48
C ALA A 389 1.57 -0.86 3.33
N TRP A 390 1.63 0.43 3.60
CA TRP A 390 1.48 1.46 2.57
C TRP A 390 1.96 2.82 3.05
N MET A 391 2.41 3.63 2.10
CA MET A 391 2.54 5.07 2.27
C MET A 391 1.29 5.78 1.74
N THR A 392 0.90 6.87 2.37
CA THR A 392 -0.14 7.78 1.87
C THR A 392 0.17 9.22 2.24
N SER A 393 -0.46 10.16 1.51
CA SER A 393 -0.41 11.59 1.82
C SER A 393 -1.73 12.04 2.41
N TYR A 394 -1.69 12.74 3.55
CA TYR A 394 -2.81 13.50 4.09
C TYR A 394 -2.90 14.90 3.47
N LYS A 395 -1.80 15.36 2.91
CA LYS A 395 -1.65 16.60 2.18
C LYS A 395 -0.46 16.46 1.25
N GLU A 396 -0.65 16.80 -0.01
CA GLU A 396 0.42 16.87 -0.99
C GLU A 396 1.22 18.19 -0.87
N GLN A 397 2.32 18.26 -1.60
CA GLN A 397 3.09 19.49 -1.77
C GLN A 397 2.65 20.22 -3.05
N TRP A 398 2.57 21.53 -3.01
CA TRP A 398 2.44 22.40 -4.18
C TRP A 398 2.90 23.83 -3.84
N ILE A 399 2.96 24.69 -4.85
CA ILE A 399 3.21 26.13 -4.66
C ILE A 399 1.87 26.86 -4.71
N GLU A 400 1.55 27.57 -3.62
CA GLU A 400 0.34 28.42 -3.53
C GLU A 400 0.50 29.67 -4.42
N ASP A 401 -0.63 30.36 -4.70
CA ASP A 401 -0.65 31.57 -5.55
C ASP A 401 0.23 32.72 -5.01
N ASP A 402 0.43 32.77 -3.70
CA ASP A 402 1.31 33.76 -3.05
C ASP A 402 2.80 33.35 -3.06
N GLY A 403 3.13 32.21 -3.70
CA GLY A 403 4.49 31.65 -3.75
C GLY A 403 4.87 30.81 -2.53
N THR A 404 3.98 30.62 -1.56
CA THR A 404 4.24 29.75 -0.41
C THR A 404 4.34 28.30 -0.85
N ASN A 405 5.41 27.62 -0.46
CA ASN A 405 5.57 26.19 -0.69
C ASN A 405 4.77 25.40 0.38
N SER A 406 3.61 24.89 -0.02
CA SER A 406 2.73 24.08 0.84
C SER A 406 3.35 22.70 1.04
N ARG A 407 3.95 22.47 2.20
CA ARG A 407 4.71 21.24 2.46
C ARG A 407 3.82 20.06 2.78
N PRO A 408 4.24 18.82 2.40
CA PRO A 408 3.40 17.64 2.48
C PRO A 408 3.29 17.07 3.89
N HIS A 409 2.19 16.37 4.13
CA HIS A 409 1.97 15.50 5.29
C HIS A 409 1.83 14.07 4.81
N VAL A 410 2.82 13.23 5.08
CA VAL A 410 2.86 11.84 4.63
C VAL A 410 2.75 10.87 5.80
N SER A 411 2.27 9.67 5.56
CA SER A 411 2.17 8.60 6.55
C SER A 411 2.75 7.32 6.00
N VAL A 412 3.48 6.59 6.83
CA VAL A 412 3.84 5.19 6.61
C VAL A 412 3.03 4.34 7.57
N THR A 413 2.22 3.43 7.04
CA THR A 413 1.27 2.62 7.79
C THR A 413 1.58 1.15 7.57
N MET A 414 1.76 0.39 8.64
CA MET A 414 2.25 -0.98 8.63
C MET A 414 1.47 -1.84 9.62
N ASN A 415 1.69 -3.15 9.58
CA ASN A 415 1.08 -4.12 10.49
C ASN A 415 2.16 -5.01 11.13
N PHE A 416 3.11 -4.39 11.81
CA PHE A 416 4.24 -5.07 12.43
C PHE A 416 3.89 -5.71 13.78
N THR A 417 4.73 -6.66 14.20
CA THR A 417 4.64 -7.32 15.50
C THR A 417 4.52 -6.30 16.63
N LYS A 418 3.50 -6.47 17.48
CA LYS A 418 3.26 -5.60 18.65
C LYS A 418 4.25 -5.88 19.78
N PRO A 419 4.54 -4.88 20.63
CA PRO A 419 5.19 -5.15 21.91
C PRO A 419 4.27 -5.98 22.82
N THR A 420 4.87 -6.71 23.75
CA THR A 420 4.18 -7.35 24.88
C THR A 420 4.46 -6.59 26.18
N ALA A 421 3.84 -7.01 27.29
CA ALA A 421 4.08 -6.37 28.58
C ALA A 421 5.55 -6.38 29.02
N ASP A 422 6.28 -7.44 28.63
CA ASP A 422 7.64 -7.71 29.08
C ASP A 422 8.72 -7.56 27.98
N LYS A 423 8.29 -7.39 26.70
CA LYS A 423 9.20 -7.29 25.56
C LYS A 423 8.80 -6.14 24.63
N PRO A 424 9.77 -5.35 24.12
CA PRO A 424 9.51 -4.35 23.09
C PRO A 424 9.05 -5.03 21.79
N ALA A 425 8.58 -4.24 20.82
CA ALA A 425 8.31 -4.74 19.48
C ALA A 425 9.63 -5.17 18.83
N LEU A 426 9.77 -6.46 18.58
CA LEU A 426 10.93 -7.07 17.92
C LEU A 426 10.52 -7.50 16.53
N LEU A 427 11.10 -6.87 15.51
CA LEU A 427 10.74 -7.08 14.11
C LEU A 427 11.42 -8.31 13.52
N THR A 428 10.79 -8.90 12.51
CA THR A 428 11.46 -9.82 11.58
C THR A 428 12.35 -9.01 10.62
N PHE A 429 13.24 -9.69 9.93
CA PHE A 429 14.01 -9.05 8.86
C PHE A 429 13.11 -8.55 7.72
N SER A 430 12.08 -9.30 7.36
CA SER A 430 11.06 -8.89 6.37
C SER A 430 10.33 -7.60 6.80
N GLU A 431 9.97 -7.45 8.09
CA GLU A 431 9.36 -6.22 8.60
C GLU A 431 10.32 -5.02 8.52
N VAL A 432 11.63 -5.23 8.74
CA VAL A 432 12.65 -4.17 8.54
C VAL A 432 12.73 -3.76 7.08
N ASN A 433 12.73 -4.73 6.15
CA ASN A 433 12.75 -4.47 4.72
C ASN A 433 11.49 -3.71 4.27
N THR A 434 10.31 -4.13 4.74
CA THR A 434 9.04 -3.42 4.50
C THR A 434 9.09 -1.98 5.00
N PHE A 435 9.71 -1.73 6.16
CA PHE A 435 9.85 -0.37 6.65
C PHE A 435 10.72 0.49 5.72
N LEU A 436 11.83 -0.03 5.24
CA LEU A 436 12.67 0.68 4.27
C LEU A 436 11.91 0.96 2.97
N HIS A 437 11.15 0.00 2.48
CA HIS A 437 10.28 0.13 1.30
C HIS A 437 9.30 1.29 1.47
N GLU A 438 8.43 1.25 2.48
CA GLU A 438 7.43 2.30 2.72
C GLU A 438 8.07 3.66 3.02
N PHE A 439 9.23 3.63 3.65
CA PHE A 439 10.00 4.85 3.89
C PHE A 439 10.57 5.44 2.60
N GLY A 440 10.91 4.61 1.60
CA GLY A 440 11.28 5.06 0.26
C GLY A 440 10.15 5.83 -0.43
N HIS A 441 8.92 5.35 -0.33
CA HIS A 441 7.74 6.10 -0.77
C HIS A 441 7.55 7.40 0.03
N ALA A 442 7.76 7.35 1.35
CA ALA A 442 7.66 8.55 2.19
C ALA A 442 8.70 9.61 1.79
N LEU A 443 9.94 9.21 1.50
CA LEU A 443 10.97 10.12 0.97
C LEU A 443 10.55 10.74 -0.36
N HIS A 444 9.98 9.94 -1.28
CA HIS A 444 9.45 10.44 -2.55
C HIS A 444 8.37 11.51 -2.33
N GLY A 445 7.44 11.28 -1.39
CA GLY A 445 6.43 12.27 -1.02
C GLY A 445 7.00 13.51 -0.34
N MET A 446 7.90 13.33 0.65
CA MET A 446 8.48 14.42 1.42
C MET A 446 9.39 15.35 0.60
N PHE A 447 10.13 14.80 -0.38
CA PHE A 447 11.00 15.58 -1.26
C PHE A 447 10.27 16.23 -2.43
N ALA A 448 8.97 16.08 -2.55
CA ALA A 448 8.20 16.73 -3.59
C ALA A 448 8.47 18.24 -3.62
N ASN A 449 8.70 18.77 -4.81
CA ASN A 449 8.93 20.19 -5.07
C ASN A 449 8.44 20.56 -6.47
N THR A 450 7.14 20.35 -6.68
CA THR A 450 6.43 20.64 -7.92
C THR A 450 5.57 21.89 -7.74
N ARG A 451 5.26 22.56 -8.84
CA ARG A 451 4.35 23.71 -8.80
C ARG A 451 2.91 23.30 -8.55
N PHE A 452 2.49 22.14 -9.07
CA PHE A 452 1.11 21.70 -9.07
C PHE A 452 0.90 20.46 -8.21
N GLN A 453 -0.19 20.43 -7.46
CA GLN A 453 -0.55 19.33 -6.54
C GLN A 453 -0.70 17.99 -7.28
N CYS A 454 -1.35 17.98 -8.45
CA CYS A 454 -1.61 16.76 -9.22
C CYS A 454 -0.35 16.06 -9.78
N MET A 455 0.84 16.67 -9.63
CA MET A 455 2.14 16.11 -10.05
C MET A 455 3.09 15.86 -8.88
N SER A 456 2.62 16.08 -7.66
CA SER A 456 3.44 16.02 -6.46
C SER A 456 3.75 14.58 -6.03
N GLY A 457 4.96 14.35 -5.56
CA GLY A 457 5.39 13.13 -4.89
C GLY A 457 5.08 11.86 -5.68
N THR A 458 4.28 10.98 -5.10
CA THR A 458 3.90 9.67 -5.67
C THR A 458 2.85 9.75 -6.78
N ASN A 459 2.42 10.96 -7.21
CA ASN A 459 1.49 11.15 -8.34
C ASN A 459 2.19 10.99 -9.71
N VAL A 460 2.94 9.92 -9.86
CA VAL A 460 3.69 9.50 -11.06
C VAL A 460 2.99 8.32 -11.76
N ASP A 461 3.54 7.84 -12.87
CA ASP A 461 3.06 6.62 -13.50
C ASP A 461 3.23 5.42 -12.55
N TRP A 462 2.23 4.56 -12.47
CA TRP A 462 2.14 3.54 -11.42
C TRP A 462 3.25 2.49 -11.50
N ASP A 463 3.75 2.23 -12.70
CA ASP A 463 4.88 1.34 -12.95
C ASP A 463 6.26 2.02 -12.77
N PHE A 464 6.28 3.28 -12.27
CA PHE A 464 7.47 3.97 -11.81
C PHE A 464 7.51 4.12 -10.28
N VAL A 465 6.35 4.12 -9.62
CA VAL A 465 6.21 4.53 -8.21
C VAL A 465 7.06 3.70 -7.25
N GLU A 466 7.35 2.43 -7.60
CA GLU A 466 8.14 1.51 -6.77
C GLU A 466 9.66 1.73 -6.87
N LEU A 467 10.15 2.57 -7.78
CA LEU A 467 11.59 2.80 -7.92
C LEU A 467 12.23 3.35 -6.62
N PRO A 468 11.68 4.39 -5.96
CA PRO A 468 12.25 4.91 -4.71
C PRO A 468 12.14 3.93 -3.54
N SER A 469 11.06 3.16 -3.45
CA SER A 469 10.84 2.19 -2.40
C SER A 469 11.80 1.00 -2.50
N GLN A 470 11.92 0.39 -3.68
CA GLN A 470 12.80 -0.75 -3.92
C GLN A 470 14.30 -0.40 -3.82
N ILE A 471 14.69 0.83 -4.16
CA ILE A 471 16.08 1.29 -3.92
C ILE A 471 16.42 1.26 -2.42
N MET A 472 15.49 1.67 -1.56
CA MET A 472 15.73 1.70 -0.12
C MET A 472 15.88 0.30 0.49
N GLU A 473 15.24 -0.71 -0.06
CA GLU A 473 15.37 -2.11 0.37
C GLU A 473 16.82 -2.62 0.31
N ASN A 474 17.61 -2.16 -0.65
CA ASN A 474 19.01 -2.57 -0.79
C ASN A 474 19.85 -2.26 0.46
N PHE A 475 19.47 -1.26 1.26
CA PHE A 475 20.18 -0.94 2.50
C PHE A 475 19.93 -1.97 3.61
N ALA A 476 18.85 -2.76 3.55
CA ALA A 476 18.52 -3.74 4.59
C ALA A 476 19.65 -4.76 4.85
N VAL A 477 20.46 -5.03 3.84
CA VAL A 477 21.56 -6.01 3.89
C VAL A 477 22.94 -5.37 4.05
N GLU A 478 23.02 -4.05 4.00
CA GLU A 478 24.29 -3.35 4.10
C GLU A 478 24.84 -3.38 5.55
N LYS A 479 26.00 -3.99 5.74
CA LYS A 479 26.65 -4.14 7.05
C LYS A 479 26.84 -2.80 7.75
N GLU A 480 27.22 -1.74 7.00
CA GLU A 480 27.41 -0.41 7.57
C GLU A 480 26.10 0.17 8.12
N PHE A 481 24.99 -0.06 7.43
CA PHE A 481 23.68 0.37 7.89
C PHE A 481 23.22 -0.43 9.11
N LEU A 482 23.22 -1.76 9.04
CA LEU A 482 22.84 -2.63 10.16
C LEU A 482 23.63 -2.32 11.43
N ASN A 483 24.92 -2.06 11.32
CA ASN A 483 25.75 -1.71 12.47
C ASN A 483 25.35 -0.39 13.17
N THR A 484 24.56 0.45 12.53
CA THR A 484 24.11 1.71 13.15
C THR A 484 23.04 1.48 14.21
N PHE A 485 22.21 0.45 14.08
CA PHE A 485 21.06 0.23 14.97
C PHE A 485 20.88 -1.21 15.45
N ALA A 486 21.32 -2.23 14.68
CA ALA A 486 21.05 -3.63 14.96
C ALA A 486 21.86 -4.10 16.19
N ARG A 487 21.26 -3.92 17.36
CA ARG A 487 21.83 -4.30 18.65
C ARG A 487 20.84 -5.13 19.45
N HIS A 488 21.34 -6.17 20.10
CA HIS A 488 20.52 -7.03 20.94
C HIS A 488 19.81 -6.22 22.03
N TYR A 489 18.49 -6.29 22.10
CA TYR A 489 17.65 -5.42 22.94
C TYR A 489 17.94 -5.54 24.47
N ILE A 490 18.50 -6.68 24.94
CA ILE A 490 18.89 -6.89 26.34
C ILE A 490 20.36 -6.58 26.56
N THR A 491 21.28 -7.16 25.75
CA THR A 491 22.72 -7.09 26.00
C THR A 491 23.39 -5.85 25.39
N GLY A 492 22.76 -5.22 24.40
CA GLY A 492 23.33 -4.10 23.63
C GLY A 492 24.45 -4.52 22.66
N GLU A 493 24.76 -5.80 22.55
CA GLU A 493 25.75 -6.32 21.60
C GLU A 493 25.30 -6.11 20.16
N ALA A 494 26.25 -5.76 19.29
CA ALA A 494 25.96 -5.61 17.87
C ALA A 494 25.61 -6.95 17.23
N ILE A 495 24.78 -6.92 16.17
CA ILE A 495 24.44 -8.10 15.40
C ILE A 495 25.73 -8.81 14.91
N PRO A 496 25.88 -10.13 15.11
CA PRO A 496 27.03 -10.89 14.63
C PRO A 496 27.15 -10.88 13.10
N GLU A 497 28.36 -10.84 12.59
CA GLU A 497 28.59 -10.87 11.13
C GLU A 497 28.02 -12.12 10.44
N SER A 498 27.97 -13.24 11.14
CA SER A 498 27.32 -14.46 10.64
C SER A 498 25.83 -14.26 10.36
N LEU A 499 25.12 -13.51 11.24
CA LEU A 499 23.71 -13.22 11.05
C LEU A 499 23.48 -12.17 9.94
N ILE A 500 24.39 -11.20 9.76
CA ILE A 500 24.34 -10.26 8.63
C ILE A 500 24.47 -11.01 7.30
N LYS A 501 25.39 -11.98 7.21
CA LYS A 501 25.52 -12.84 6.03
C LYS A 501 24.26 -13.68 5.77
N SER A 502 23.58 -14.08 6.81
CA SER A 502 22.31 -14.78 6.72
C SER A 502 21.19 -13.86 6.15
N CYS A 503 21.18 -12.56 6.50
CA CYS A 503 20.27 -11.59 5.88
C CYS A 503 20.50 -11.45 4.37
N LEU A 504 21.77 -11.44 3.92
CA LEU A 504 22.12 -11.40 2.50
C LEU A 504 21.59 -12.62 1.73
N LEU A 505 21.70 -13.82 2.32
CA LEU A 505 21.17 -15.05 1.72
C LEU A 505 19.64 -15.02 1.63
N TYR A 506 18.99 -14.40 2.62
CA TYR A 506 17.54 -14.24 2.64
C TYR A 506 17.03 -13.37 1.48
N THR A 507 17.71 -12.27 1.17
CA THR A 507 17.31 -11.38 0.08
C THR A 507 17.65 -11.93 -1.30
N SER A 508 18.71 -12.73 -1.45
CA SER A 508 19.00 -13.39 -2.71
C SER A 508 17.99 -14.52 -3.01
N ASP A 509 17.51 -15.24 -1.99
CA ASP A 509 16.43 -16.22 -2.15
C ASP A 509 15.06 -15.54 -2.36
N ALA A 510 14.81 -14.39 -1.72
CA ALA A 510 13.56 -13.64 -1.90
C ALA A 510 13.50 -12.86 -3.22
N ALA A 511 14.63 -12.59 -3.85
CA ALA A 511 14.68 -12.04 -5.21
C ALA A 511 14.37 -13.10 -6.27
N ASP A 512 14.41 -14.37 -5.88
CA ASP A 512 14.06 -15.55 -6.70
C ASP A 512 12.60 -16.03 -6.44
N GLU A 513 11.87 -15.44 -5.44
CA GLU A 513 10.44 -15.63 -5.19
C GLU A 513 9.59 -14.56 -5.92
#